data_69181e5eb04a4a2b8378cd13881bba1b
#
_entry.id   69181e5eb04a4a2b8378cd13881bba1b
#
_cell.length_a   1.000
_cell.length_b   1.000
_cell.length_c   1.000
_cell.angle_alpha   90.00
_cell.angle_beta   90.00
_cell.angle_gamma   90.00
#
_symmetry.space_group_name_H-M   'P 1'
#
loop_
_entity.id
_entity.type
_entity.pdbx_description
1 polymer ?
#
loop_
_entity_poly.entity_id
_entity_poly.type
_entity_poly.pdbx_seq_one_letter_code
_entity_poly.pdbx_strand_id
1 'polypeptide(L)'
;NGFPKVLTGIRRCGKSYLLNTLFYNYLIENGVDKDHIIRFAFDSADDLLLIGESLIRIEKEKRGVNPELFMEYIRTQTSAEGKYYLLLDEVQLLDCFESVLNGYLRKDNMDVFVTGGNAKFLSKDIITEFAGRGDEIHMYPLSFAEFMSVYKGDKYEGLSEYMLYGGIPLVVLREGANEKAAVLQNLF
;
A
#
# COMPACT_ATOMS: atom_id res chain seq x y z
N ASN A 1 -11.49 -15.61 3.93
CA ASN A 1 -11.52 -16.06 2.52
C ASN A 1 -10.17 -16.52 1.93
N GLY A 2 -9.06 -16.51 2.65
CA GLY A 2 -7.79 -17.15 2.24
C GLY A 2 -7.08 -16.58 1.00
N PHE A 3 -7.53 -15.42 0.49
CA PHE A 3 -6.90 -14.76 -0.66
C PHE A 3 -6.28 -13.41 -0.26
N PRO A 4 -5.06 -13.09 -0.72
CA PRO A 4 -4.50 -11.76 -0.50
C PRO A 4 -5.33 -10.73 -1.24
N LYS A 5 -5.54 -9.60 -0.62
CA LYS A 5 -6.06 -8.40 -1.26
C LYS A 5 -4.87 -7.57 -1.72
N VAL A 6 -4.65 -7.49 -3.01
CA VAL A 6 -3.51 -6.79 -3.62
C VAL A 6 -3.97 -5.44 -4.16
N LEU A 7 -3.50 -4.35 -3.54
CA LEU A 7 -3.76 -3.00 -4.02
C LEU A 7 -2.71 -2.63 -5.06
N THR A 8 -3.13 -2.50 -6.31
CA THR A 8 -2.29 -2.06 -7.43
C THR A 8 -2.67 -0.64 -7.87
N GLY A 9 -1.89 -0.05 -8.74
CA GLY A 9 -2.14 1.28 -9.29
C GLY A 9 -0.87 2.11 -9.36
N ILE A 10 -0.93 3.22 -10.06
CA ILE A 10 0.22 4.11 -10.27
C ILE A 10 0.76 4.66 -8.94
N ARG A 11 2.03 5.06 -8.97
CA ARG A 11 2.67 5.69 -7.81
C ARG A 11 1.90 6.94 -7.40
N ARG A 12 1.72 7.15 -6.09
CA ARG A 12 1.01 8.30 -5.48
C ARG A 12 -0.49 8.40 -5.78
N CYS A 13 -1.14 7.34 -6.26
CA CYS A 13 -2.62 7.30 -6.39
C CYS A 13 -3.36 7.08 -5.07
N GLY A 14 -2.65 6.92 -3.94
CA GLY A 14 -3.25 6.83 -2.61
C GLY A 14 -3.31 5.43 -2.01
N LYS A 15 -2.62 4.41 -2.56
CA LYS A 15 -2.64 3.04 -2.06
C LYS A 15 -2.31 2.94 -0.57
N SER A 16 -1.17 3.49 -0.16
CA SER A 16 -0.74 3.49 1.24
C SER A 16 -1.73 4.21 2.16
N TYR A 17 -2.35 5.30 1.70
CA TYR A 17 -3.37 6.02 2.46
C TYR A 17 -4.66 5.19 2.60
N LEU A 18 -5.10 4.55 1.52
CA LEU A 18 -6.24 3.63 1.57
C LEU A 18 -5.99 2.50 2.57
N LEU A 19 -4.83 1.85 2.49
CA LEU A 19 -4.50 0.71 3.33
C LEU A 19 -4.31 1.11 4.80
N ASN A 20 -3.39 2.07 5.06
CA ASN A 20 -2.90 2.36 6.40
C ASN A 20 -3.75 3.37 7.18
N THR A 21 -4.67 4.09 6.50
CA THR A 21 -5.56 5.06 7.13
C THR A 21 -7.01 4.66 7.00
N LEU A 22 -7.54 4.61 5.78
CA LEU A 22 -8.97 4.41 5.59
C LEU A 22 -9.40 2.99 5.98
N PHE A 23 -8.70 1.97 5.48
CA PHE A 23 -9.03 0.59 5.78
C PHE A 23 -8.73 0.22 7.24
N TYR A 24 -7.62 0.72 7.79
CA TYR A 24 -7.31 0.58 9.21
C TYR A 24 -8.44 1.14 10.08
N ASN A 25 -8.88 2.38 9.84
CA ASN A 25 -9.97 2.99 10.59
C ASN A 25 -11.28 2.20 10.43
N TYR A 26 -11.57 1.75 9.21
CA TYR A 26 -12.73 0.90 8.95
C TYR A 26 -12.71 -0.38 9.80
N LEU A 27 -11.57 -1.05 9.94
CA LEU A 27 -11.43 -2.24 10.80
C LEU A 27 -11.73 -1.91 12.27
N ILE A 28 -11.15 -0.83 12.78
CA ILE A 28 -11.39 -0.35 14.15
C ILE A 28 -12.87 -0.02 14.39
N GLU A 29 -13.49 0.72 13.49
CA GLU A 29 -14.91 1.09 13.57
C GLU A 29 -15.85 -0.12 13.52
N ASN A 30 -15.40 -1.22 12.88
CA ASN A 30 -16.12 -2.49 12.84
C ASN A 30 -15.74 -3.45 13.98
N GLY A 31 -15.07 -2.95 15.02
CA GLY A 31 -14.84 -3.68 16.26
C GLY A 31 -13.63 -4.62 16.24
N VAL A 32 -12.71 -4.49 15.28
CA VAL A 32 -11.46 -5.22 15.29
C VAL A 32 -10.51 -4.56 16.31
N ASP A 33 -9.99 -5.36 17.23
CA ASP A 33 -9.01 -4.88 18.21
C ASP A 33 -7.72 -4.43 17.50
N LYS A 34 -7.11 -3.34 18.02
CA LYS A 34 -5.86 -2.79 17.47
C LYS A 34 -4.72 -3.80 17.47
N ASP A 35 -4.65 -4.65 18.49
CA ASP A 35 -3.62 -5.66 18.64
C ASP A 35 -3.76 -6.80 17.60
N HIS A 36 -4.90 -6.86 16.92
CA HIS A 36 -5.16 -7.79 15.82
C HIS A 36 -4.93 -7.18 14.43
N ILE A 37 -4.48 -5.92 14.36
CA ILE A 37 -4.17 -5.25 13.10
C ILE A 37 -2.68 -4.92 13.07
N ILE A 38 -1.91 -5.67 12.30
CA ILE A 38 -0.48 -5.49 12.16
C ILE A 38 -0.22 -4.69 10.88
N ARG A 39 0.36 -3.49 11.05
CA ARG A 39 0.78 -2.63 9.94
C ARG A 39 2.29 -2.66 9.82
N PHE A 40 2.80 -2.77 8.61
CA PHE A 40 4.22 -2.72 8.34
C PHE A 40 4.49 -2.15 6.95
N ALA A 41 5.30 -1.10 6.89
CA ALA A 41 5.74 -0.47 5.64
C ALA A 41 7.23 -0.77 5.42
N PHE A 42 7.52 -1.49 4.35
CA PHE A 42 8.89 -1.96 4.06
C PHE A 42 9.85 -0.85 3.61
N ASP A 43 9.34 0.35 3.35
CA ASP A 43 10.11 1.57 3.07
C ASP A 43 10.20 2.53 4.28
N SER A 44 9.57 2.18 5.41
CA SER A 44 9.60 2.96 6.65
C SER A 44 10.83 2.63 7.49
N ALA A 45 11.63 3.65 7.79
CA ALA A 45 12.79 3.48 8.67
C ALA A 45 12.39 3.00 10.08
N ASP A 46 11.29 3.52 10.61
CA ASP A 46 10.80 3.16 11.94
C ASP A 46 10.32 1.70 12.00
N ASP A 47 9.60 1.24 10.98
CA ASP A 47 9.14 -0.16 10.92
C ASP A 47 10.31 -1.12 10.75
N LEU A 48 11.31 -0.77 9.93
CA LEU A 48 12.51 -1.57 9.77
C LEU A 48 13.31 -1.70 11.07
N LEU A 49 13.35 -0.68 11.90
CA LEU A 49 13.99 -0.74 13.22
C LEU A 49 13.31 -1.75 14.16
N LEU A 50 11.98 -1.95 14.04
CA LEU A 50 11.25 -2.95 14.83
C LEU A 50 11.75 -4.37 14.61
N ILE A 51 12.27 -4.66 13.43
CA ILE A 51 12.81 -5.96 13.05
C ILE A 51 14.35 -6.01 13.07
N GLY A 52 15.01 -4.96 13.59
CA GLY A 52 16.47 -4.89 13.63
C GLY A 52 17.15 -4.61 12.28
N GLU A 53 16.40 -4.14 11.29
CA GLU A 53 16.91 -3.71 9.98
C GLU A 53 17.10 -2.19 9.93
N SER A 54 17.83 -1.72 8.91
CA SER A 54 17.90 -0.29 8.59
C SER A 54 18.01 -0.07 7.09
N LEU A 55 17.41 1.02 6.60
CA LEU A 55 17.50 1.44 5.19
C LEU A 55 18.95 1.53 4.72
N ILE A 56 19.84 2.11 5.56
CA ILE A 56 21.26 2.28 5.23
C ILE A 56 21.96 0.93 5.00
N ARG A 57 21.65 -0.08 5.83
CA ARG A 57 22.22 -1.43 5.67
C ARG A 57 21.71 -2.11 4.40
N ILE A 58 20.41 -2.06 4.18
CA ILE A 58 19.74 -2.62 3.01
C ILE A 58 20.33 -2.02 1.73
N GLU A 59 20.44 -0.69 1.66
CA GLU A 59 20.99 0.01 0.50
C GLU A 59 22.48 -0.32 0.28
N LYS A 60 23.30 -0.33 1.36
CA LYS A 60 24.72 -0.67 1.30
C LYS A 60 24.94 -2.11 0.83
N GLU A 61 24.13 -3.04 1.29
CA GLU A 61 24.22 -4.46 0.94
C GLU A 61 23.50 -4.79 -0.38
N LYS A 62 22.78 -3.82 -0.96
CA LYS A 62 22.02 -3.96 -2.23
C LYS A 62 21.07 -5.16 -2.22
N ARG A 63 20.38 -5.38 -1.12
CA ARG A 63 19.38 -6.43 -0.94
C ARG A 63 18.01 -5.86 -0.55
N GLY A 64 17.01 -6.71 -0.51
CA GLY A 64 15.74 -6.37 0.11
C GLY A 64 15.75 -6.53 1.64
N VAL A 65 14.60 -6.33 2.24
CA VAL A 65 14.38 -6.57 3.68
C VAL A 65 14.46 -8.08 3.94
N ASN A 66 15.13 -8.46 5.03
CA ASN A 66 15.30 -9.87 5.40
C ASN A 66 13.96 -10.51 5.79
N PRO A 67 13.51 -11.56 5.07
CA PRO A 67 12.23 -12.21 5.34
C PRO A 67 12.17 -12.93 6.69
N GLU A 68 13.29 -13.47 7.18
CA GLU A 68 13.34 -14.20 8.45
C GLU A 68 13.08 -13.26 9.64
N LEU A 69 13.67 -12.06 9.62
CA LEU A 69 13.45 -11.04 10.65
C LEU A 69 12.00 -10.55 10.64
N PHE A 70 11.44 -10.33 9.46
CA PHE A 70 10.03 -9.93 9.35
C PHE A 70 9.09 -11.05 9.83
N MET A 71 9.32 -12.30 9.45
CA MET A 71 8.50 -13.43 9.90
C MET A 71 8.59 -13.63 11.41
N GLU A 72 9.78 -13.45 12.01
CA GLU A 72 9.96 -13.50 13.46
C GLU A 72 9.14 -12.40 14.15
N TYR A 73 9.20 -11.17 13.65
CA TYR A 73 8.39 -10.06 14.16
C TYR A 73 6.89 -10.42 14.13
N ILE A 74 6.37 -10.86 12.98
CA ILE A 74 4.95 -11.26 12.89
C ILE A 74 4.62 -12.37 13.90
N ARG A 75 5.52 -13.33 14.10
CA ARG A 75 5.33 -14.40 15.06
C ARG A 75 5.22 -13.88 16.49
N THR A 76 5.96 -12.85 16.87
CA THR A 76 5.87 -12.24 18.20
C THR A 76 4.60 -11.42 18.39
N GLN A 77 4.03 -10.89 17.31
CA GLN A 77 2.81 -10.06 17.34
C GLN A 77 1.52 -10.88 17.23
N THR A 78 1.60 -12.19 16.95
CA THR A 78 0.43 -13.02 16.71
C THR A 78 0.38 -14.19 17.68
N SER A 79 -0.83 -14.58 18.07
CA SER A 79 -1.10 -15.81 18.84
C SER A 79 -1.85 -16.83 17.97
N ALA A 80 -2.06 -18.02 18.52
CA ALA A 80 -2.88 -19.06 17.87
C ALA A 80 -4.38 -18.69 17.87
N GLU A 81 -4.79 -17.82 18.80
CA GLU A 81 -6.18 -17.40 18.98
C GLU A 81 -6.42 -16.04 18.33
N GLY A 82 -7.61 -15.86 17.77
CA GLY A 82 -8.04 -14.61 17.15
C GLY A 82 -7.70 -14.51 15.67
N LYS A 83 -8.39 -13.61 15.01
CA LYS A 83 -8.19 -13.27 13.59
C LYS A 83 -7.31 -12.03 13.48
N TYR A 84 -6.28 -12.10 12.65
CA TYR A 84 -5.32 -11.01 12.41
C TYR A 84 -5.46 -10.44 11.01
N TYR A 85 -5.21 -9.14 10.90
CA TYR A 85 -5.17 -8.39 9.65
C TYR A 85 -3.75 -7.86 9.44
N LEU A 86 -3.10 -8.34 8.38
CA LEU A 86 -1.76 -7.89 7.98
C LEU A 86 -1.91 -6.82 6.89
N LEU A 87 -1.55 -5.58 7.19
CA LEU A 87 -1.56 -4.44 6.27
C LEU A 87 -0.11 -4.11 5.90
N LEU A 88 0.34 -4.60 4.75
CA LEU A 88 1.74 -4.57 4.33
C LEU A 88 1.92 -3.59 3.16
N ASP A 89 2.72 -2.56 3.36
CA ASP A 89 2.97 -1.52 2.36
C ASP A 89 4.34 -1.71 1.69
N GLU A 90 4.41 -1.49 0.37
CA GLU A 90 5.60 -1.64 -0.47
C GLU A 90 6.26 -3.02 -0.34
N VAL A 91 5.44 -4.09 -0.36
CA VAL A 91 5.85 -5.46 -0.07
C VAL A 91 6.95 -6.01 -1.00
N GLN A 92 7.11 -5.46 -2.21
CA GLN A 92 8.19 -5.84 -3.13
C GLN A 92 9.60 -5.52 -2.62
N LEU A 93 9.72 -4.75 -1.53
CA LEU A 93 10.98 -4.50 -0.85
C LEU A 93 11.40 -5.63 0.09
N LEU A 94 10.50 -6.56 0.40
CA LEU A 94 10.81 -7.78 1.15
C LEU A 94 11.40 -8.82 0.20
N ASP A 95 12.55 -9.40 0.53
CA ASP A 95 13.10 -10.50 -0.25
C ASP A 95 12.18 -11.72 -0.20
N CYS A 96 12.01 -12.43 -1.30
CA CYS A 96 11.14 -13.61 -1.42
C CYS A 96 9.70 -13.38 -0.91
N PHE A 97 9.17 -12.16 -1.06
CA PHE A 97 7.86 -11.78 -0.50
C PHE A 97 6.72 -12.73 -0.93
N GLU A 98 6.75 -13.27 -2.15
CA GLU A 98 5.75 -14.20 -2.66
C GLU A 98 5.66 -15.46 -1.76
N SER A 99 6.82 -16.03 -1.42
CA SER A 99 6.90 -17.20 -0.55
C SER A 99 6.41 -16.90 0.87
N VAL A 100 6.77 -15.73 1.40
CA VAL A 100 6.35 -15.27 2.73
C VAL A 100 4.84 -15.07 2.77
N LEU A 101 4.27 -14.36 1.80
CA LEU A 101 2.83 -14.12 1.73
C LEU A 101 2.05 -15.43 1.56
N ASN A 102 2.51 -16.33 0.68
CA ASN A 102 1.89 -17.66 0.53
C ASN A 102 1.89 -18.46 1.84
N GLY A 103 2.90 -18.27 2.70
CA GLY A 103 2.93 -18.84 4.04
C GLY A 103 1.81 -18.33 4.95
N TYR A 104 1.56 -17.02 4.95
CA TYR A 104 0.49 -16.42 5.75
C TYR A 104 -0.91 -16.72 5.22
N LEU A 105 -1.08 -16.80 3.90
CA LEU A 105 -2.36 -17.11 3.26
C LEU A 105 -2.87 -18.53 3.55
N ARG A 106 -2.01 -19.43 4.01
CA ARG A 106 -2.39 -20.78 4.45
C ARG A 106 -2.93 -20.81 5.87
N LYS A 107 -2.85 -19.70 6.60
CA LYS A 107 -3.35 -19.59 7.96
C LYS A 107 -4.77 -19.05 7.93
N ASP A 108 -5.72 -19.83 8.42
CA ASP A 108 -7.15 -19.47 8.40
C ASP A 108 -7.48 -18.24 9.26
N ASN A 109 -6.60 -17.90 10.19
CA ASN A 109 -6.77 -16.78 11.10
C ASN A 109 -6.05 -15.50 10.64
N MET A 110 -5.55 -15.44 9.40
CA MET A 110 -4.85 -14.26 8.86
C MET A 110 -5.49 -13.78 7.54
N ASP A 111 -5.85 -12.51 7.51
CA ASP A 111 -6.19 -11.80 6.27
C ASP A 111 -5.04 -10.88 5.88
N VAL A 112 -4.55 -10.98 4.65
CA VAL A 112 -3.37 -10.26 4.16
C VAL A 112 -3.78 -9.26 3.10
N PHE A 113 -3.40 -7.99 3.32
CA PHE A 113 -3.61 -6.87 2.43
C PHE A 113 -2.26 -6.25 2.09
N VAL A 114 -1.95 -6.14 0.83
CA VAL A 114 -0.63 -5.68 0.40
C VAL A 114 -0.72 -4.55 -0.63
N THR A 115 0.24 -3.64 -0.58
CA THR A 115 0.48 -2.70 -1.67
C THR A 115 1.86 -2.92 -2.28
N GLY A 116 2.03 -2.46 -3.50
CA GLY A 116 3.31 -2.34 -4.16
C GLY A 116 3.29 -1.30 -5.27
N GLY A 117 4.40 -0.59 -5.44
CA GLY A 117 4.49 0.59 -6.31
C GLY A 117 5.28 0.40 -7.60
N ASN A 118 5.75 -0.81 -7.90
CA ASN A 118 6.75 -1.03 -8.93
C ASN A 118 6.18 -1.88 -10.10
N ALA A 119 6.78 -1.76 -11.29
CA ALA A 119 6.41 -2.55 -12.48
C ALA A 119 6.49 -4.08 -12.26
N LYS A 120 7.35 -4.55 -11.34
CA LYS A 120 7.36 -5.95 -10.88
C LYS A 120 6.05 -6.35 -10.20
N PHE A 121 5.44 -5.43 -9.44
CA PHE A 121 4.17 -5.68 -8.76
C PHE A 121 2.95 -5.58 -9.69
N LEU A 122 3.13 -4.90 -10.83
CA LEU A 122 2.16 -4.81 -11.92
C LEU A 122 2.36 -5.90 -12.97
N SER A 123 3.44 -6.69 -12.88
CA SER A 123 3.66 -7.79 -13.82
C SER A 123 2.63 -8.88 -13.56
N LYS A 124 2.07 -9.39 -14.66
CA LYS A 124 1.15 -10.55 -14.64
C LYS A 124 1.71 -11.74 -13.85
N ASP A 125 3.01 -11.77 -13.61
CA ASP A 125 3.72 -12.84 -12.90
C ASP A 125 3.33 -12.90 -11.43
N ILE A 126 3.18 -11.76 -10.72
CA ILE A 126 2.72 -11.74 -9.32
C ILE A 126 1.24 -12.11 -9.23
N ILE A 127 0.41 -11.55 -10.11
CA ILE A 127 -1.00 -11.93 -10.21
C ILE A 127 -1.10 -13.41 -10.59
N THR A 128 -0.16 -13.93 -11.38
CA THR A 128 -0.11 -15.34 -11.82
C THR A 128 0.48 -16.25 -10.76
N GLU A 129 1.44 -15.82 -9.93
CA GLU A 129 1.98 -16.64 -8.82
C GLU A 129 1.03 -16.71 -7.62
N PHE A 130 0.24 -15.66 -7.39
CA PHE A 130 -0.97 -15.76 -6.58
C PHE A 130 -2.13 -16.40 -7.38
N ALA A 131 -1.84 -16.98 -8.56
CA ALA A 131 -2.65 -17.53 -9.62
C ALA A 131 -4.06 -17.96 -9.20
N GLY A 132 -5.04 -17.12 -9.46
CA GLY A 132 -6.43 -17.40 -9.12
C GLY A 132 -6.75 -17.35 -7.62
N ARG A 133 -5.82 -16.89 -6.78
CA ARG A 133 -5.95 -16.81 -5.32
C ARG A 133 -5.78 -15.41 -4.76
N GLY A 134 -5.77 -14.37 -5.58
CA GLY A 134 -5.67 -12.98 -5.13
C GLY A 134 -6.81 -12.16 -5.67
N ASP A 135 -7.43 -11.34 -4.84
CA ASP A 135 -8.33 -10.29 -5.31
C ASP A 135 -7.50 -9.03 -5.56
N GLU A 136 -7.38 -8.63 -6.81
CA GLU A 136 -6.76 -7.37 -7.18
C GLU A 136 -7.76 -6.23 -7.02
N ILE A 137 -7.31 -5.17 -6.31
CA ILE A 137 -8.01 -3.90 -6.21
C ILE A 137 -7.15 -2.86 -6.93
N HIS A 138 -7.52 -2.53 -8.17
CA HIS A 138 -6.78 -1.55 -8.94
C HIS A 138 -7.25 -0.14 -8.63
N MET A 139 -6.31 0.69 -8.12
CA MET A 139 -6.56 2.10 -7.81
C MET A 139 -6.14 2.98 -8.99
N TYR A 140 -7.09 3.77 -9.44
CA TYR A 140 -6.87 4.84 -10.41
C TYR A 140 -6.66 6.18 -9.70
N PRO A 141 -6.06 7.18 -10.36
CA PRO A 141 -6.20 8.57 -9.96
C PRO A 141 -7.69 8.95 -9.84
N LEU A 142 -7.98 10.00 -9.09
CA LEU A 142 -9.36 10.50 -8.95
C LEU A 142 -9.98 10.72 -10.33
N SER A 143 -11.18 10.22 -10.52
CA SER A 143 -12.01 10.56 -11.68
C SER A 143 -12.38 12.05 -11.64
N PHE A 144 -12.82 12.61 -12.77
CA PHE A 144 -13.28 13.99 -12.80
C PHE A 144 -14.44 14.24 -11.81
N ALA A 145 -15.33 13.30 -11.62
CA ALA A 145 -16.43 13.42 -10.67
C ALA A 145 -15.92 13.48 -9.21
N GLU A 146 -14.95 12.63 -8.84
CA GLU A 146 -14.31 12.66 -7.54
C GLU A 146 -13.50 13.95 -7.32
N PHE A 147 -12.75 14.40 -8.34
CA PHE A 147 -12.07 15.69 -8.31
C PHE A 147 -13.06 16.83 -8.04
N MET A 148 -14.18 16.90 -8.78
CA MET A 148 -15.20 17.93 -8.62
C MET A 148 -15.89 17.89 -7.24
N SER A 149 -15.90 16.77 -6.56
CA SER A 149 -16.50 16.68 -5.20
C SER A 149 -15.73 17.51 -4.16
N VAL A 150 -14.45 17.81 -4.41
CA VAL A 150 -13.58 18.61 -3.52
C VAL A 150 -13.17 19.94 -4.13
N TYR A 151 -13.43 20.15 -5.43
CA TYR A 151 -13.10 21.38 -6.14
C TYR A 151 -14.08 22.51 -5.78
N LYS A 152 -13.55 23.71 -5.52
CA LYS A 152 -14.36 24.86 -5.04
C LYS A 152 -14.80 25.83 -6.13
N GLY A 153 -14.32 25.64 -7.38
CA GLY A 153 -14.66 26.47 -8.54
C GLY A 153 -15.85 25.93 -9.34
N ASP A 154 -16.14 26.58 -10.45
CA ASP A 154 -17.17 26.09 -11.36
C ASP A 154 -16.69 24.86 -12.17
N LYS A 155 -17.65 24.20 -12.84
CA LYS A 155 -17.37 22.94 -13.57
C LYS A 155 -16.41 23.14 -14.76
N TYR A 156 -16.44 24.27 -15.43
CA TYR A 156 -15.60 24.51 -16.61
C TYR A 156 -14.18 24.85 -16.22
N GLU A 157 -14.00 25.63 -15.15
CA GLU A 157 -12.70 25.89 -14.53
C GLU A 157 -12.10 24.57 -14.00
N GLY A 158 -12.91 23.77 -13.29
CA GLY A 158 -12.51 22.47 -12.77
C GLY A 158 -12.13 21.50 -13.88
N LEU A 159 -12.85 21.49 -15.02
CA LEU A 159 -12.49 20.67 -16.17
C LEU A 159 -11.14 21.09 -16.76
N SER A 160 -10.93 22.38 -16.93
CA SER A 160 -9.66 22.91 -17.44
C SER A 160 -8.49 22.54 -16.54
N GLU A 161 -8.67 22.65 -15.23
CA GLU A 161 -7.67 22.29 -14.24
C GLU A 161 -7.40 20.78 -14.22
N TYR A 162 -8.45 19.95 -14.26
CA TYR A 162 -8.32 18.51 -14.31
C TYR A 162 -7.62 18.01 -15.58
N MET A 163 -7.90 18.63 -16.73
CA MET A 163 -7.22 18.32 -17.99
C MET A 163 -5.73 18.69 -17.95
N LEU A 164 -5.37 19.74 -17.21
CA LEU A 164 -3.99 20.20 -17.10
C LEU A 164 -3.16 19.39 -16.10
N TYR A 165 -3.72 19.07 -14.93
CA TYR A 165 -2.98 18.49 -13.80
C TYR A 165 -3.36 17.04 -13.48
N GLY A 166 -4.46 16.55 -14.03
CA GLY A 166 -4.98 15.20 -13.77
C GLY A 166 -5.60 15.02 -12.38
N GLY A 167 -5.87 13.77 -12.05
CA GLY A 167 -6.56 13.37 -10.82
C GLY A 167 -5.67 12.73 -9.74
N ILE A 168 -4.34 12.93 -9.77
CA ILE A 168 -3.46 12.40 -8.70
C ILE A 168 -3.78 13.11 -7.39
N PRO A 169 -4.20 12.41 -6.30
CA PRO A 169 -4.64 13.04 -5.07
C PRO A 169 -3.65 14.06 -4.50
N LEU A 170 -2.35 13.74 -4.53
CA LEU A 170 -1.31 14.63 -4.04
C LEU A 170 -1.24 15.96 -4.83
N VAL A 171 -1.57 15.94 -6.12
CA VAL A 171 -1.63 17.14 -6.97
C VAL A 171 -2.90 17.92 -6.69
N VAL A 172 -4.03 17.23 -6.59
CA VAL A 172 -5.35 17.84 -6.34
C VAL A 172 -5.38 18.60 -5.01
N LEU A 173 -4.68 18.09 -3.99
CA LEU A 173 -4.60 18.72 -2.66
C LEU A 173 -3.65 19.92 -2.59
N ARG A 174 -2.94 20.29 -3.68
CA ARG A 174 -2.06 21.47 -3.72
C ARG A 174 -2.82 22.72 -4.16
N GLU A 175 -2.46 23.84 -3.52
CA GLU A 175 -2.98 25.15 -3.89
C GLU A 175 -2.02 25.84 -4.86
N GLY A 176 -2.54 26.30 -6.01
CA GLY A 176 -1.78 27.06 -7.00
C GLY A 176 -1.02 26.22 -8.05
N ALA A 177 -0.90 26.80 -9.24
CA ALA A 177 -0.33 26.16 -10.42
C ALA A 177 1.13 25.72 -10.24
N ASN A 178 1.94 26.54 -9.56
CA ASN A 178 3.36 26.25 -9.37
C ASN A 178 3.61 25.03 -8.48
N GLU A 179 2.83 24.87 -7.40
CA GLU A 179 2.95 23.71 -6.52
C GLU A 179 2.49 22.43 -7.22
N LYS A 180 1.40 22.49 -7.98
CA LYS A 180 0.90 21.35 -8.77
C LYS A 180 1.91 20.93 -9.82
N ALA A 181 2.47 21.89 -10.55
CA ALA A 181 3.51 21.62 -11.54
C ALA A 181 4.78 21.02 -10.91
N ALA A 182 5.23 21.53 -9.76
CA ALA A 182 6.38 21.00 -9.04
C ALA A 182 6.17 19.55 -8.58
N VAL A 183 4.97 19.23 -8.10
CA VAL A 183 4.62 17.84 -7.72
C VAL A 183 4.67 16.92 -8.94
N LEU A 184 4.12 17.35 -10.08
CA LEU A 184 4.14 16.56 -11.32
C LEU A 184 5.56 16.34 -11.83
N GLN A 185 6.42 17.39 -11.86
CA GLN A 185 7.83 17.27 -12.26
C GLN A 185 8.62 16.29 -11.38
N ASN A 186 8.29 16.17 -10.10
CA ASN A 186 8.93 15.23 -9.19
C ASN A 186 8.35 13.79 -9.29
N LEU A 187 7.35 13.58 -10.13
CA LEU A 187 6.73 12.27 -10.33
C LEU A 187 7.34 11.51 -11.52
N PHE A 188 7.87 12.24 -12.49
CA PHE A 188 8.42 11.77 -13.73
C PHE A 188 9.90 12.15 -13.89
#